data_481eb1828040977b8bbec13ae31cb3e7
#
_entry.id   481eb1828040977b8bbec13ae31cb3e7
#
_cell.length_a   1.000
_cell.length_b   1.000
_cell.length_c   1.000
_cell.angle_alpha   90.00
_cell.angle_beta   90.00
_cell.angle_gamma   90.00
#
_symmetry.space_group_name_H-M   'P 1'
#
loop_
_entity.id
_entity.type
_entity.pdbx_description
1 polymer ?
#
loop_
_entity_poly.entity_id
_entity_poly.type
_entity_poly.pdbx_seq_one_letter_code
_entity_poly.pdbx_strand_id
1 'polypeptide(L)'
;MAAGSPEPYPQEAPEGPCTFCVIATGEEPRDVRYEDEELLAFRNRLIWAPVMLLVVPKQHMTQQEFWISDLFAKAAKLAVRLGEEDCPDGYRILTNFGRDALQTQFHGHLHVIGGIALGLYLSHRLTAWPQVPPPG
;
A
#
# COMPACT_ATOMS: atom_id res chain seq x y z
N MET A 1 -9.20 -24.26 -9.30
CA MET A 1 -8.77 -23.93 -7.99
C MET A 1 -7.33 -24.37 -7.77
N ALA A 2 -6.54 -23.54 -7.20
CA ALA A 2 -5.12 -23.79 -7.04
C ALA A 2 -4.81 -24.52 -5.73
N ALA A 3 -5.63 -25.53 -5.41
CA ALA A 3 -5.44 -26.30 -4.21
C ALA A 3 -4.05 -26.92 -4.21
N GLY A 4 -3.35 -26.80 -3.14
CA GLY A 4 -2.04 -27.40 -2.97
C GLY A 4 -0.87 -26.54 -3.41
N SER A 5 -1.11 -25.41 -4.08
CA SER A 5 -0.01 -24.51 -4.35
C SER A 5 0.44 -23.87 -3.04
N PRO A 6 1.75 -23.89 -2.74
CA PRO A 6 2.23 -23.22 -1.55
C PRO A 6 1.97 -21.73 -1.68
N GLU A 7 1.56 -21.12 -0.59
CA GLU A 7 1.34 -19.69 -0.54
C GLU A 7 2.64 -18.99 -0.19
N PRO A 8 3.16 -18.15 -1.07
CA PRO A 8 4.37 -17.39 -0.76
C PRO A 8 4.10 -16.23 0.20
N TYR A 9 2.83 -15.92 0.46
CA TYR A 9 2.43 -14.77 1.26
C TYR A 9 1.64 -15.23 2.48
N PRO A 10 1.84 -14.61 3.64
CA PRO A 10 1.13 -14.99 4.84
C PRO A 10 -0.36 -14.72 4.71
N GLN A 11 -1.18 -15.57 5.31
CA GLN A 11 -2.63 -15.42 5.36
C GLN A 11 -3.10 -14.76 6.66
N GLU A 12 -2.23 -14.74 7.64
CA GLU A 12 -2.47 -14.16 8.95
C GLU A 12 -1.27 -13.32 9.34
N ALA A 13 -1.47 -12.42 10.28
CA ALA A 13 -0.38 -11.62 10.79
C ALA A 13 0.70 -12.55 11.37
N PRO A 14 1.97 -12.35 11.02
CA PRO A 14 3.05 -13.13 11.59
C PRO A 14 3.17 -12.88 13.09
N GLU A 15 3.75 -13.84 13.79
CA GLU A 15 4.09 -13.62 15.18
C GLU A 15 5.16 -12.55 15.33
N GLY A 16 5.16 -11.89 16.47
CA GLY A 16 6.12 -10.85 16.75
C GLY A 16 5.56 -9.45 16.52
N PRO A 17 6.38 -8.43 16.67
CA PRO A 17 5.93 -7.05 16.55
C PRO A 17 5.53 -6.70 15.13
N CYS A 18 4.49 -5.88 15.01
CA CYS A 18 4.05 -5.36 13.74
C CYS A 18 5.09 -4.38 13.18
N THR A 19 5.52 -4.62 11.95
CA THR A 19 6.54 -3.78 11.29
C THR A 19 6.12 -2.31 11.27
N PHE A 20 4.88 -2.01 10.91
CA PHE A 20 4.43 -0.62 10.83
C PHE A 20 4.25 0.01 12.20
N CYS A 21 3.90 -0.76 13.22
CA CYS A 21 3.89 -0.24 14.59
C CYS A 21 5.30 0.16 15.03
N VAL A 22 6.29 -0.66 14.75
CA VAL A 22 7.68 -0.38 15.07
C VAL A 22 8.16 0.87 14.34
N ILE A 23 7.85 0.99 13.05
CA ILE A 23 8.20 2.18 12.27
C ILE A 23 7.49 3.42 12.82
N ALA A 24 6.22 3.30 13.19
CA ALA A 24 5.43 4.42 13.72
C ALA A 24 6.00 4.97 15.02
N THR A 25 6.61 4.12 15.85
CA THR A 25 7.25 4.57 17.10
C THR A 25 8.62 5.20 16.89
N GLY A 26 9.19 5.07 15.69
CA GLY A 26 10.52 5.57 15.39
C GLY A 26 11.65 4.64 15.81
N GLU A 27 11.33 3.41 16.21
CA GLU A 27 12.34 2.42 16.62
C GLU A 27 13.19 1.92 15.46
N GLU A 28 12.70 2.07 14.23
CA GLU A 28 13.46 1.73 13.02
C GLU A 28 13.70 2.98 12.18
N PRO A 29 14.79 3.02 11.42
CA PRO A 29 15.02 4.12 10.48
C PRO A 29 13.87 4.25 9.48
N ARG A 30 13.48 5.48 9.22
CA ARG A 30 12.37 5.78 8.32
C ARG A 30 12.63 7.11 7.61
N ASP A 31 12.19 7.18 6.38
CA ASP A 31 12.27 8.39 5.57
C ASP A 31 10.86 9.01 5.54
N VAL A 32 10.61 9.92 6.47
CA VAL A 32 9.28 10.46 6.73
C VAL A 32 8.95 11.58 5.75
N ARG A 33 7.77 11.49 5.12
CA ARG A 33 7.22 12.55 4.30
C ARG A 33 6.19 13.40 5.05
N TYR A 34 5.52 12.82 6.03
CA TYR A 34 4.54 13.51 6.86
C TYR A 34 4.33 12.72 8.15
N GLU A 35 4.12 13.43 9.22
CA GLU A 35 3.79 12.80 10.51
C GLU A 35 2.97 13.74 11.36
N ASP A 36 1.91 13.19 11.96
CA ASP A 36 1.18 13.87 13.03
C ASP A 36 0.83 12.83 14.10
N GLU A 37 -0.12 13.15 14.98
CA GLU A 37 -0.49 12.25 16.07
C GLU A 37 -1.18 10.97 15.60
N GLU A 38 -1.81 11.01 14.45
CA GLU A 38 -2.65 9.93 13.96
C GLU A 38 -2.08 9.18 12.77
N LEU A 39 -1.35 9.88 11.90
CA LEU A 39 -0.88 9.35 10.62
C LEU A 39 0.63 9.49 10.47
N LEU A 40 1.19 8.56 9.73
CA LEU A 40 2.57 8.62 9.28
C LEU A 40 2.62 8.30 7.80
N ALA A 41 3.33 9.11 7.03
CA ALA A 41 3.63 8.81 5.63
C ALA A 41 5.14 8.75 5.47
N PHE A 42 5.62 7.67 4.87
CA PHE A 42 7.05 7.44 4.72
C PHE A 42 7.37 6.70 3.43
N ARG A 43 8.62 6.75 3.00
CA ARG A 43 9.04 6.03 1.80
C ARG A 43 9.12 4.54 2.07
N ASN A 44 8.58 3.76 1.14
CA ASN A 44 8.71 2.31 1.18
C ASN A 44 10.19 1.94 0.97
N ARG A 45 10.61 0.86 1.59
CA ARG A 45 11.95 0.29 1.35
C ARG A 45 12.04 -0.37 -0.03
N LEU A 46 10.90 -0.83 -0.56
CA LEU A 46 10.82 -1.34 -1.92
C LEU A 46 10.82 -0.16 -2.89
N ILE A 47 11.50 -0.32 -4.00
CA ILE A 47 11.67 0.73 -5.00
C ILE A 47 11.40 0.22 -6.42
N TRP A 48 10.26 -0.40 -6.61
CA TRP A 48 9.85 -0.85 -7.94
C TRP A 48 9.49 0.33 -8.85
N ALA A 49 9.08 1.43 -8.26
CA ALA A 49 8.82 2.68 -8.94
C ALA A 49 9.64 3.76 -8.25
N PRO A 50 9.95 4.88 -8.96
CA PRO A 50 10.73 5.97 -8.36
C PRO A 50 10.09 6.55 -7.09
N VAL A 51 8.75 6.58 -7.05
CA VAL A 51 8.03 7.03 -5.87
C VAL A 51 7.17 5.89 -5.36
N MET A 52 7.43 5.47 -4.14
CA MET A 52 6.65 4.46 -3.43
C MET A 52 6.52 4.91 -1.99
N LEU A 53 5.36 5.46 -1.65
CA LEU A 53 5.07 5.94 -0.32
C LEU A 53 4.03 5.05 0.35
N LEU A 54 4.09 5.01 1.67
CA LEU A 54 3.09 4.34 2.50
C LEU A 54 2.46 5.39 3.41
N VAL A 55 1.14 5.36 3.53
CA VAL A 55 0.40 6.16 4.51
C VAL A 55 -0.25 5.18 5.46
N VAL A 56 0.07 5.31 6.74
CA VAL A 56 -0.39 4.36 7.76
C VAL A 56 -0.98 5.11 8.95
N PRO A 57 -2.01 4.55 9.61
CA PRO A 57 -2.41 5.04 10.92
C PRO A 57 -1.35 4.62 11.94
N LYS A 58 -1.08 5.47 12.90
CA LYS A 58 -0.14 5.13 13.97
C LYS A 58 -0.71 4.06 14.90
N GLN A 59 -2.03 4.11 15.13
CA GLN A 59 -2.71 3.07 15.88
C GLN A 59 -2.83 1.81 15.03
N HIS A 60 -2.47 0.68 15.60
CA HIS A 60 -2.62 -0.60 14.89
C HIS A 60 -4.09 -0.89 14.62
N MET A 61 -4.41 -1.17 13.36
CA MET A 61 -5.74 -1.61 12.93
C MET A 61 -5.58 -2.40 11.64
N THR A 62 -6.57 -3.23 11.34
CA THR A 62 -6.55 -4.01 10.09
C THR A 62 -6.81 -3.09 8.89
N GLN A 63 -6.57 -3.61 7.68
CA GLN A 63 -6.94 -2.89 6.46
C GLN A 63 -8.42 -2.53 6.45
N GLN A 64 -9.25 -3.49 6.80
CA GLN A 64 -10.71 -3.28 6.81
C GLN A 64 -11.10 -2.19 7.80
N GLU A 65 -10.54 -2.23 9.00
CA GLU A 65 -10.81 -1.21 10.02
C GLU A 65 -10.36 0.18 9.56
N PHE A 66 -9.16 0.26 8.97
CA PHE A 66 -8.62 1.53 8.49
C PHE A 66 -9.46 2.13 7.38
N TRP A 67 -9.79 1.32 6.37
CA TRP A 67 -10.48 1.82 5.18
C TRP A 67 -11.92 2.24 5.42
N ILE A 68 -12.54 1.78 6.50
CA ILE A 68 -13.90 2.20 6.89
C ILE A 68 -13.89 3.16 8.09
N SER A 69 -12.73 3.53 8.61
CA SER A 69 -12.62 4.43 9.76
C SER A 69 -12.83 5.88 9.36
N ASP A 70 -13.15 6.71 10.36
CA ASP A 70 -13.22 8.16 10.15
C ASP A 70 -11.85 8.74 9.79
N LEU A 71 -10.78 8.06 10.14
CA LEU A 71 -9.41 8.49 9.85
C LEU A 71 -9.06 8.38 8.37
N PHE A 72 -9.77 7.53 7.63
CA PHE A 72 -9.42 7.26 6.24
C PHE A 72 -9.55 8.50 5.36
N ALA A 73 -10.54 9.34 5.57
CA ALA A 73 -10.70 10.58 4.79
C ALA A 73 -9.45 11.47 4.91
N LYS A 74 -8.90 11.57 6.11
CA LYS A 74 -7.67 12.33 6.35
C LYS A 74 -6.48 11.68 5.65
N ALA A 75 -6.37 10.36 5.73
CA ALA A 75 -5.31 9.61 5.06
C ALA A 75 -5.39 9.76 3.55
N ALA A 76 -6.60 9.71 2.97
CA ALA A 76 -6.80 9.87 1.54
C ALA A 76 -6.39 11.27 1.07
N LYS A 77 -6.73 12.31 1.82
CA LYS A 77 -6.31 13.67 1.50
C LYS A 77 -4.80 13.81 1.53
N LEU A 78 -4.16 13.21 2.52
CA LEU A 78 -2.71 13.21 2.62
C LEU A 78 -2.08 12.49 1.43
N ALA A 79 -2.61 11.33 1.06
CA ALA A 79 -2.10 10.55 -0.06
C ALA A 79 -2.19 11.35 -1.37
N VAL A 80 -3.30 12.01 -1.62
CA VAL A 80 -3.47 12.85 -2.81
C VAL A 80 -2.47 14.01 -2.80
N ARG A 81 -2.32 14.67 -1.66
CA ARG A 81 -1.35 15.77 -1.55
C ARG A 81 0.08 15.32 -1.87
N LEU A 82 0.50 14.21 -1.27
CA LEU A 82 1.84 13.69 -1.52
C LEU A 82 2.03 13.20 -2.94
N GLY A 83 1.00 12.58 -3.51
CA GLY A 83 1.01 12.18 -4.91
C GLY A 83 1.18 13.36 -5.85
N GLU A 84 0.44 14.45 -5.61
CA GLU A 84 0.55 15.66 -6.42
C GLU A 84 1.92 16.31 -6.29
N GLU A 85 2.50 16.30 -5.10
CA GLU A 85 3.82 16.87 -4.86
C GLU A 85 4.94 16.04 -5.49
N ASP A 86 4.90 14.72 -5.29
CA ASP A 86 6.00 13.84 -5.68
C ASP A 86 5.85 13.27 -7.09
N CYS A 87 4.65 13.23 -7.63
CA CYS A 87 4.34 12.64 -8.92
C CYS A 87 3.41 13.55 -9.73
N PRO A 88 3.89 14.73 -10.16
CA PRO A 88 3.02 15.71 -10.83
C PRO A 88 2.40 15.22 -12.14
N ASP A 89 2.99 14.21 -12.77
CA ASP A 89 2.47 13.67 -14.02
C ASP A 89 1.47 12.53 -13.81
N GLY A 90 1.23 12.15 -12.56
CA GLY A 90 0.26 11.11 -12.23
C GLY A 90 0.79 10.09 -11.25
N TYR A 91 -0.14 9.45 -10.54
CA TYR A 91 0.19 8.48 -9.52
C TYR A 91 -1.00 7.54 -9.33
N ARG A 92 -0.75 6.48 -8.60
CA ARG A 92 -1.77 5.49 -8.26
C ARG A 92 -1.82 5.31 -6.76
N ILE A 93 -3.03 5.30 -6.20
CA ILE A 93 -3.25 5.02 -4.79
C ILE A 93 -3.93 3.65 -4.71
N LEU A 94 -3.38 2.75 -3.93
CA LEU A 94 -3.93 1.40 -3.81
C LEU A 94 -3.58 0.76 -2.48
N THR A 95 -4.27 -0.35 -2.18
CA THR A 95 -3.87 -1.27 -1.12
C THR A 95 -4.27 -2.68 -1.52
N ASN A 96 -3.94 -3.64 -0.66
CA ASN A 96 -4.20 -5.04 -0.89
C ASN A 96 -4.97 -5.62 0.29
N PHE A 97 -6.03 -6.37 -0.03
CA PHE A 97 -6.85 -7.07 0.95
C PHE A 97 -6.75 -8.57 0.67
N GLY A 98 -6.14 -9.32 1.57
CA GLY A 98 -6.16 -10.76 1.54
C GLY A 98 -5.13 -11.42 0.63
N ARG A 99 -5.24 -12.73 0.55
CA ARG A 99 -4.26 -13.57 -0.12
C ARG A 99 -4.14 -13.30 -1.61
N ASP A 100 -5.24 -13.25 -2.30
CA ASP A 100 -5.21 -13.13 -3.77
C ASP A 100 -4.73 -11.74 -4.21
N ALA A 101 -4.78 -10.76 -3.31
CA ALA A 101 -4.22 -9.43 -3.54
C ALA A 101 -2.78 -9.31 -3.04
N LEU A 102 -2.19 -10.40 -2.56
CA LEU A 102 -0.81 -10.45 -2.07
C LEU A 102 -0.55 -9.50 -0.88
N GLN A 103 -1.50 -9.45 0.03
CA GLN A 103 -1.33 -8.67 1.25
C GLN A 103 -0.24 -9.28 2.12
N THR A 104 0.77 -8.50 2.48
CA THR A 104 1.88 -8.94 3.33
C THR A 104 1.94 -8.22 4.67
N GLN A 105 1.31 -7.05 4.77
CA GLN A 105 1.29 -6.26 6.00
C GLN A 105 -0.13 -6.20 6.54
N PHE A 106 -0.27 -6.53 7.82
CA PHE A 106 -1.58 -6.66 8.47
C PHE A 106 -1.93 -5.47 9.35
N HIS A 107 -1.20 -4.40 9.21
CA HIS A 107 -1.50 -3.07 9.75
C HIS A 107 -2.05 -2.23 8.60
N GLY A 108 -3.15 -1.55 8.81
CA GLY A 108 -3.80 -0.74 7.77
C GLY A 108 -2.83 0.22 7.09
N HIS A 109 -2.94 0.34 5.77
CA HIS A 109 -2.08 1.23 5.01
C HIS A 109 -2.65 1.46 3.62
N LEU A 110 -2.15 2.49 2.96
CA LEU A 110 -2.32 2.66 1.53
C LEU A 110 -0.99 3.03 0.90
N HIS A 111 -0.87 2.72 -0.38
CA HIS A 111 0.32 3.02 -1.17
C HIS A 111 0.06 4.20 -2.08
N VAL A 112 1.07 5.06 -2.24
CA VAL A 112 1.11 6.06 -3.32
C VAL A 112 2.29 5.68 -4.20
N ILE A 113 2.02 5.39 -5.46
CA ILE A 113 3.03 4.87 -6.39
C ILE A 113 3.03 5.74 -7.65
N GLY A 114 4.21 6.13 -8.10
CA GLY A 114 4.33 6.93 -9.31
C GLY A 114 5.75 7.24 -9.70
N GLY A 115 5.90 8.31 -10.47
CA GLY A 115 7.19 8.73 -10.97
C GLY A 115 7.60 8.06 -12.29
N ILE A 116 6.75 7.18 -12.80
CA ILE A 116 6.96 6.47 -14.06
C ILE A 116 5.59 5.97 -14.53
N ALA A 117 5.46 5.69 -15.82
CA ALA A 117 4.24 5.07 -16.33
C ALA A 117 4.08 3.67 -15.72
N LEU A 118 2.98 3.45 -15.02
CA LEU A 118 2.77 2.25 -14.22
C LEU A 118 2.15 1.08 -14.99
N GLY A 119 1.67 1.31 -16.21
CA GLY A 119 1.01 0.28 -17.00
C GLY A 119 -0.42 0.02 -16.55
N LEU A 120 -0.93 -1.15 -16.88
CA LEU A 120 -2.31 -1.54 -16.55
C LEU A 120 -2.41 -2.02 -15.11
N TYR A 121 -3.63 -2.15 -14.64
CA TYR A 121 -3.92 -2.49 -13.24
C TYR A 121 -3.45 -3.88 -12.84
N LEU A 122 -3.53 -4.84 -13.75
CA LEU A 122 -3.16 -6.22 -13.49
C LEU A 122 -1.86 -6.55 -14.20
N SER A 123 -0.99 -7.25 -13.50
CA SER A 123 0.22 -7.80 -14.09
C SER A 123 0.16 -9.32 -14.22
N HIS A 124 -0.99 -9.91 -13.88
CA HIS A 124 -1.19 -11.34 -13.97
C HIS A 124 -1.48 -11.76 -15.41
N ARG A 125 -0.88 -12.85 -15.83
CA ARG A 125 -1.11 -13.39 -17.17
C ARG A 125 -2.42 -14.14 -17.19
N LEU A 126 -3.45 -13.54 -17.80
CA LEU A 126 -4.76 -14.14 -17.95
C LEU A 126 -4.97 -14.56 -19.40
N THR A 127 -5.54 -15.74 -19.62
CA THR A 127 -5.79 -16.22 -20.97
C THR A 127 -6.82 -15.36 -21.71
N ALA A 128 -7.77 -14.81 -20.99
CA ALA A 128 -8.79 -13.93 -21.54
C ALA A 128 -8.35 -12.49 -21.73
N TRP A 129 -7.20 -12.13 -21.18
CA TRP A 129 -6.73 -10.74 -21.15
C TRP A 129 -6.61 -10.11 -22.54
N PRO A 130 -6.05 -10.80 -23.54
CA PRO A 130 -5.90 -10.17 -24.85
C PRO A 130 -7.22 -9.88 -25.55
N GLN A 131 -8.33 -10.40 -25.06
CA GLN A 131 -9.65 -10.18 -25.63
C GLN A 131 -10.28 -8.88 -25.15
N VAL A 132 -9.69 -8.26 -24.17
CA VAL A 132 -10.14 -6.97 -23.62
C VAL A 132 -9.27 -5.89 -24.23
N PRO A 133 -9.82 -4.96 -25.01
CA PRO A 133 -9.00 -3.90 -25.57
C PRO A 133 -8.41 -3.04 -24.45
N PRO A 134 -7.18 -2.53 -24.62
CA PRO A 134 -6.60 -1.64 -23.63
C PRO A 134 -7.43 -0.36 -23.51
N PRO A 135 -7.45 0.26 -22.35
CA PRO A 135 -8.10 1.57 -22.21
C PRO A 135 -7.43 2.56 -23.15
N GLY A 136 -8.25 3.27 -23.85
CA GLY A 136 -7.81 4.24 -24.85
C GLY A 136 -7.30 5.54 -24.26
#